data_c9cab5d247f74387eb067326a19e011b
#
_entry.id   c9cab5d247f74387eb067326a19e011b
#
_cell.length_a   1.000
_cell.length_b   1.000
_cell.length_c   1.000
_cell.angle_alpha   90.00
_cell.angle_beta   90.00
_cell.angle_gamma   90.00
#
_symmetry.space_group_name_H-M   'P 1'
#
loop_
_entity.id
_entity.type
_entity.pdbx_description
1 polymer ?
#
loop_
_entity_poly.entity_id
_entity_poly.type
_entity_poly.pdbx_seq_one_letter_code
_entity_poly.pdbx_strand_id
1 'polypeptide(L)'
;MTKTRLLSQSFFITLSFACFPVPGVVLQFRDGLNEEILKYTNKFRESKHLPALEMRDDLNEIARKHSEDMAKGRCSFGHSGYEQREAEVKKIITPFYGMAENVASGPTTGKEVVTLWKNSPGHRENMLGNYKYTGIGTAADAKGSVYYTEIFVQ
;
A
#
# COMPACT_ATOMS: atom_id res chain seq x y z
N MET A 1 75.22 12.37 -10.19
CA MET A 1 74.31 11.15 -10.17
C MET A 1 73.07 11.52 -9.39
N THR A 2 72.00 11.94 -10.08
CA THR A 2 70.79 12.43 -9.48
C THR A 2 69.70 11.35 -9.65
N LYS A 3 69.22 10.75 -8.54
CA LYS A 3 68.19 9.73 -8.53
C LYS A 3 66.80 10.43 -8.49
N THR A 4 66.05 10.36 -9.60
CA THR A 4 64.67 10.80 -9.70
C THR A 4 63.76 9.71 -9.10
N ARG A 5 63.02 10.03 -8.02
CA ARG A 5 61.96 9.14 -7.46
C ARG A 5 60.66 9.41 -8.21
N LEU A 6 60.14 8.40 -8.92
CA LEU A 6 58.76 8.40 -9.38
C LEU A 6 57.80 8.13 -8.22
N LEU A 7 56.90 9.06 -7.98
CA LEU A 7 55.74 8.88 -7.09
C LEU A 7 54.62 8.25 -7.92
N SER A 8 54.30 7.00 -7.60
CA SER A 8 53.12 6.30 -8.11
C SER A 8 51.86 6.80 -7.36
N GLN A 9 51.01 7.54 -8.05
CA GLN A 9 49.69 7.90 -7.57
C GLN A 9 48.71 6.77 -7.89
N SER A 10 48.33 6.00 -6.87
CA SER A 10 47.24 5.02 -7.00
C SER A 10 45.91 5.75 -6.93
N PHE A 11 45.22 5.83 -8.05
CA PHE A 11 43.82 6.26 -8.11
C PHE A 11 42.91 5.14 -7.57
N PHE A 12 42.40 5.31 -6.39
CA PHE A 12 41.29 4.48 -5.88
C PHE A 12 39.97 5.00 -6.50
N ILE A 13 39.47 4.30 -7.51
CA ILE A 13 38.11 4.50 -8.00
C ILE A 13 37.15 3.80 -7.01
N THR A 14 36.52 4.58 -6.14
CA THR A 14 35.40 4.07 -5.32
C THR A 14 34.18 3.95 -6.20
N LEU A 15 33.88 2.73 -6.64
CA LEU A 15 32.65 2.42 -7.35
C LEU A 15 31.51 2.42 -6.32
N SER A 16 30.79 3.54 -6.20
CA SER A 16 29.53 3.60 -5.46
C SER A 16 28.46 2.82 -6.22
N PHE A 17 28.18 1.60 -5.80
CA PHE A 17 27.00 0.87 -6.23
C PHE A 17 25.76 1.54 -5.64
N ALA A 18 25.10 2.41 -6.37
CA ALA A 18 23.76 2.84 -6.05
C ALA A 18 22.84 1.63 -6.23
N CYS A 19 22.41 1.02 -5.11
CA CYS A 19 21.47 -0.09 -5.11
C CYS A 19 20.08 0.48 -5.47
N PHE A 20 19.77 0.55 -6.76
CA PHE A 20 18.41 0.84 -7.21
C PHE A 20 17.55 -0.42 -7.03
N PRO A 21 16.37 -0.34 -6.40
CA PRO A 21 15.50 -1.50 -6.27
C PRO A 21 15.07 -1.98 -7.67
N VAL A 22 15.20 -3.28 -7.90
CA VAL A 22 14.77 -3.91 -9.15
C VAL A 22 13.24 -3.81 -9.24
N PRO A 23 12.66 -3.26 -10.33
CA PRO A 23 11.22 -3.03 -10.44
C PRO A 23 10.35 -4.26 -10.12
N GLY A 24 10.76 -5.45 -10.54
CA GLY A 24 10.05 -6.70 -10.26
C GLY A 24 10.01 -7.09 -8.77
N VAL A 25 11.05 -6.78 -7.99
CA VAL A 25 11.10 -7.07 -6.54
C VAL A 25 10.15 -6.15 -5.77
N VAL A 26 10.03 -4.89 -6.18
CA VAL A 26 9.10 -3.94 -5.56
C VAL A 26 7.65 -4.34 -5.81
N LEU A 27 7.32 -4.80 -7.02
CA LEU A 27 5.97 -5.27 -7.34
C LEU A 27 5.60 -6.51 -6.51
N GLN A 28 6.46 -7.51 -6.45
CA GLN A 28 6.23 -8.73 -5.67
C GLN A 28 6.09 -8.46 -4.16
N PHE A 29 6.83 -7.49 -3.60
CA PHE A 29 6.67 -7.08 -2.20
C PHE A 29 5.30 -6.44 -1.93
N ARG A 30 4.79 -5.62 -2.84
CA ARG A 30 3.46 -4.98 -2.74
C ARG A 30 2.33 -6.00 -2.81
N ASP A 31 2.41 -6.94 -3.74
CA ASP A 31 1.41 -7.99 -3.90
C ASP A 31 1.35 -8.86 -2.63
N GLY A 32 2.49 -9.21 -2.04
CA GLY A 32 2.56 -9.94 -0.78
C GLY A 32 1.92 -9.19 0.40
N LEU A 33 2.05 -7.85 0.46
CA LEU A 33 1.39 -7.04 1.48
C LEU A 33 -0.13 -6.99 1.30
N ASN A 34 -0.61 -6.83 0.06
CA ASN A 34 -2.04 -6.79 -0.23
C ASN A 34 -2.71 -8.12 0.15
N GLU A 35 -2.10 -9.24 -0.21
CA GLU A 35 -2.56 -10.58 0.18
C GLU A 35 -2.55 -10.79 1.70
N GLU A 36 -1.55 -10.27 2.39
CA GLU A 36 -1.47 -10.35 3.84
C GLU A 36 -2.58 -9.53 4.51
N ILE A 37 -2.86 -8.32 4.01
CA ILE A 37 -3.96 -7.47 4.48
C ILE A 37 -5.29 -8.18 4.28
N LEU A 38 -5.58 -8.67 3.07
CA LEU A 38 -6.80 -9.43 2.77
C LEU A 38 -6.98 -10.60 3.74
N LYS A 39 -5.92 -11.39 3.93
CA LYS A 39 -5.93 -12.53 4.86
C LYS A 39 -6.35 -12.13 6.27
N TYR A 40 -5.75 -11.08 6.83
CA TYR A 40 -6.05 -10.68 8.20
C TYR A 40 -7.38 -9.93 8.33
N THR A 41 -7.80 -9.16 7.33
CA THR A 41 -9.14 -8.56 7.24
C THR A 41 -10.20 -9.67 7.22
N ASN A 42 -10.06 -10.66 6.35
CA ASN A 42 -11.00 -11.78 6.25
C ASN A 42 -11.01 -12.65 7.50
N LYS A 43 -9.85 -12.92 8.12
CA LYS A 43 -9.81 -13.62 9.41
C LYS A 43 -10.56 -12.85 10.51
N PHE A 44 -10.52 -11.52 10.51
CA PHE A 44 -11.26 -10.71 11.45
C PHE A 44 -12.76 -10.77 11.17
N ARG A 45 -13.19 -10.68 9.90
CA ARG A 45 -14.59 -10.81 9.49
C ARG A 45 -15.16 -12.18 9.86
N GLU A 46 -14.44 -13.25 9.59
CA GLU A 46 -14.79 -14.62 9.97
C GLU A 46 -15.02 -14.74 11.48
N SER A 47 -14.16 -14.14 12.31
CA SER A 47 -14.33 -14.11 13.77
C SER A 47 -15.60 -13.39 14.25
N LYS A 48 -16.29 -12.69 13.32
CA LYS A 48 -17.56 -11.99 13.52
C LYS A 48 -18.71 -12.60 12.70
N HIS A 49 -18.50 -13.80 12.17
CA HIS A 49 -19.47 -14.54 11.34
C HIS A 49 -19.89 -13.79 10.08
N LEU A 50 -19.01 -12.93 9.53
CA LEU A 50 -19.23 -12.22 8.28
C LEU A 50 -18.56 -12.96 7.10
N PRO A 51 -19.15 -12.91 5.90
CA PRO A 51 -18.52 -13.45 4.69
C PRO A 51 -17.15 -12.82 4.43
N ALA A 52 -16.25 -13.62 3.87
CA ALA A 52 -14.97 -13.12 3.38
C ALA A 52 -15.17 -12.13 2.22
N LEU A 53 -14.30 -11.14 2.14
CA LEU A 53 -14.22 -10.22 1.01
C LEU A 53 -13.46 -10.88 -0.15
N GLU A 54 -13.92 -10.60 -1.37
CA GLU A 54 -13.26 -10.97 -2.61
C GLU A 54 -12.40 -9.79 -3.10
N MET A 55 -11.08 -9.99 -3.21
CA MET A 55 -10.19 -8.94 -3.72
C MET A 55 -10.33 -8.83 -5.25
N ARG A 56 -10.33 -7.60 -5.77
CA ARG A 56 -10.44 -7.30 -7.19
C ARG A 56 -9.28 -6.42 -7.66
N ASP A 57 -8.68 -6.77 -8.78
CA ASP A 57 -7.51 -6.05 -9.31
C ASP A 57 -7.84 -4.62 -9.76
N ASP A 58 -9.02 -4.39 -10.31
CA ASP A 58 -9.48 -3.05 -10.70
C ASP A 58 -9.69 -2.13 -9.49
N LEU A 59 -10.16 -2.66 -8.36
CA LEU A 59 -10.23 -1.94 -7.09
C LEU A 59 -8.85 -1.75 -6.46
N ASN A 60 -7.94 -2.74 -6.58
CA ASN A 60 -6.56 -2.63 -6.14
C ASN A 60 -5.86 -1.45 -6.82
N GLU A 61 -6.10 -1.24 -8.12
CA GLU A 61 -5.50 -0.15 -8.89
C GLU A 61 -5.97 1.23 -8.37
N ILE A 62 -7.26 1.39 -8.07
CA ILE A 62 -7.82 2.62 -7.49
C ILE A 62 -7.18 2.89 -6.10
N ALA A 63 -7.13 1.87 -5.25
CA ALA A 63 -6.53 1.96 -3.91
C ALA A 63 -5.02 2.27 -4.00
N ARG A 64 -4.30 1.62 -4.91
CA ARG A 64 -2.87 1.82 -5.14
C ARG A 64 -2.55 3.24 -5.53
N LYS A 65 -3.32 3.81 -6.46
CA LYS A 65 -3.15 5.19 -6.92
C LYS A 65 -3.27 6.19 -5.76
N HIS A 66 -4.24 5.99 -4.86
CA HIS A 66 -4.38 6.84 -3.68
C HIS A 66 -3.20 6.70 -2.71
N SER A 67 -2.75 5.47 -2.43
CA SER A 67 -1.56 5.24 -1.60
C SER A 67 -0.31 5.88 -2.20
N GLU A 68 -0.15 5.84 -3.54
CA GLU A 68 0.95 6.52 -4.23
C GLU A 68 0.83 8.05 -4.15
N ASP A 69 -0.38 8.60 -4.23
CA ASP A 69 -0.58 10.05 -4.12
C ASP A 69 -0.21 10.54 -2.71
N MET A 70 -0.58 9.81 -1.67
CA MET A 70 -0.13 10.09 -0.30
C MET A 70 1.39 9.96 -0.16
N ALA A 71 1.98 8.86 -0.62
CA ALA A 71 3.42 8.60 -0.52
C ALA A 71 4.28 9.64 -1.25
N LYS A 72 3.79 10.17 -2.37
CA LYS A 72 4.46 11.21 -3.17
C LYS A 72 4.10 12.63 -2.74
N GLY A 73 3.28 12.81 -1.69
CA GLY A 73 2.84 14.12 -1.21
C GLY A 73 1.94 14.88 -2.21
N ARG A 74 1.30 14.18 -3.16
CA ARG A 74 0.36 14.78 -4.12
C ARG A 74 -1.00 15.08 -3.50
N CYS A 75 -1.33 14.42 -2.39
CA CYS A 75 -2.46 14.74 -1.54
C CYS A 75 -2.05 14.60 -0.06
N SER A 76 -2.85 15.18 0.86
CA SER A 76 -2.65 14.98 2.28
C SER A 76 -2.97 13.54 2.69
N PHE A 77 -2.33 13.05 3.76
CA PHE A 77 -2.66 11.76 4.38
C PHE A 77 -4.13 11.77 4.83
N GLY A 78 -4.87 10.73 4.47
CA GLY A 78 -6.28 10.56 4.81
C GLY A 78 -7.13 10.27 3.56
N HIS A 79 -8.36 10.78 3.54
CA HIS A 79 -9.38 10.43 2.55
C HIS A 79 -9.53 11.47 1.42
N SER A 80 -8.52 12.30 1.16
CA SER A 80 -8.56 13.28 0.05
C SER A 80 -8.93 12.59 -1.27
N GLY A 81 -9.92 13.14 -2.00
CA GLY A 81 -10.38 12.56 -3.27
C GLY A 81 -11.25 11.30 -3.11
N TYR A 82 -11.86 11.05 -1.95
CA TYR A 82 -12.78 9.92 -1.73
C TYR A 82 -13.91 9.88 -2.75
N GLU A 83 -14.58 11.02 -3.02
CA GLU A 83 -15.69 11.12 -3.95
C GLU A 83 -15.30 10.77 -5.40
N GLN A 84 -14.09 11.14 -5.82
CA GLN A 84 -13.55 10.78 -7.13
C GLN A 84 -13.32 9.27 -7.23
N ARG A 85 -12.75 8.64 -6.18
CA ARG A 85 -12.55 7.19 -6.14
C ARG A 85 -13.89 6.46 -6.10
N GLU A 86 -14.87 6.95 -5.35
CA GLU A 86 -16.21 6.38 -5.35
C GLU A 86 -16.84 6.44 -6.76
N ALA A 87 -16.68 7.57 -7.47
CA ALA A 87 -17.16 7.70 -8.84
C ALA A 87 -16.44 6.75 -9.82
N GLU A 88 -15.15 6.46 -9.61
CA GLU A 88 -14.41 5.44 -10.37
C GLU A 88 -14.95 4.04 -10.06
N VAL A 89 -15.17 3.70 -8.79
CA VAL A 89 -15.75 2.42 -8.38
C VAL A 89 -17.15 2.19 -8.96
N LYS A 90 -18.01 3.20 -8.98
CA LYS A 90 -19.35 3.14 -9.59
C LYS A 90 -19.34 2.78 -11.07
N LYS A 91 -18.25 3.03 -11.79
CA LYS A 91 -18.14 2.68 -13.23
C LYS A 91 -17.82 1.21 -13.44
N ILE A 92 -17.21 0.54 -12.44
CA ILE A 92 -16.72 -0.84 -12.57
C ILE A 92 -17.53 -1.84 -11.73
N ILE A 93 -18.32 -1.37 -10.75
CA ILE A 93 -19.22 -2.19 -9.92
C ILE A 93 -20.67 -1.82 -10.17
N THR A 94 -21.44 -2.75 -10.70
CA THR A 94 -22.87 -2.56 -10.96
C THR A 94 -23.63 -3.83 -10.57
N PRO A 95 -24.68 -3.75 -9.73
CA PRO A 95 -25.13 -2.56 -9.02
C PRO A 95 -24.15 -2.11 -7.93
N PHE A 96 -24.10 -0.81 -7.63
CA PHE A 96 -23.31 -0.21 -6.56
C PHE A 96 -24.25 0.22 -5.42
N TYR A 97 -23.97 -0.22 -4.21
CA TYR A 97 -24.78 0.10 -3.02
C TYR A 97 -24.05 0.93 -1.96
N GLY A 98 -22.72 0.92 -2.00
CA GLY A 98 -21.91 1.71 -1.09
C GLY A 98 -20.43 1.35 -1.12
N MET A 99 -19.63 2.27 -0.59
CA MET A 99 -18.19 2.13 -0.45
C MET A 99 -17.75 2.66 0.93
N ALA A 100 -16.72 2.04 1.49
CA ALA A 100 -15.96 2.59 2.61
C ALA A 100 -14.46 2.49 2.31
N GLU A 101 -13.67 3.23 3.08
CA GLU A 101 -12.23 3.27 2.87
C GLU A 101 -11.49 3.31 4.22
N ASN A 102 -10.46 2.50 4.36
CA ASN A 102 -9.47 2.60 5.43
C ASN A 102 -8.12 3.05 4.85
N VAL A 103 -7.44 3.96 5.53
CA VAL A 103 -6.07 4.37 5.22
C VAL A 103 -5.17 4.23 6.43
N ALA A 104 -3.90 3.93 6.21
CA ALA A 104 -2.86 3.90 7.24
C ALA A 104 -1.51 4.28 6.67
N SER A 105 -0.56 4.61 7.55
CA SER A 105 0.86 4.74 7.21
C SER A 105 1.72 4.26 8.37
N GLY A 106 2.93 3.77 8.04
CA GLY A 106 3.96 3.41 9.02
C GLY A 106 4.14 1.91 9.26
N PRO A 107 3.10 1.07 9.47
CA PRO A 107 3.30 -0.38 9.62
C PRO A 107 4.12 -0.97 8.47
N THR A 108 4.79 -2.10 8.73
CA THR A 108 5.62 -2.77 7.72
C THR A 108 5.06 -4.11 7.27
N THR A 109 4.01 -4.60 7.96
CA THR A 109 3.33 -5.87 7.64
C THR A 109 1.81 -5.66 7.53
N GLY A 110 1.16 -6.50 6.75
CA GLY A 110 -0.30 -6.50 6.64
C GLY A 110 -0.99 -6.82 7.97
N LYS A 111 -0.38 -7.66 8.81
CA LYS A 111 -0.88 -7.96 10.16
C LYS A 111 -0.90 -6.71 11.05
N GLU A 112 0.15 -5.90 11.02
CA GLU A 112 0.24 -4.68 11.82
C GLU A 112 -0.79 -3.65 11.38
N VAL A 113 -0.93 -3.38 10.08
CA VAL A 113 -1.91 -2.41 9.58
C VAL A 113 -3.34 -2.84 9.89
N VAL A 114 -3.70 -4.12 9.70
CA VAL A 114 -5.01 -4.64 10.08
C VAL A 114 -5.24 -4.55 11.60
N THR A 115 -4.20 -4.75 12.41
CA THR A 115 -4.29 -4.57 13.87
C THR A 115 -4.57 -3.12 14.24
N LEU A 116 -3.94 -2.14 13.58
CA LEU A 116 -4.24 -0.72 13.75
C LEU A 116 -5.72 -0.43 13.43
N TRP A 117 -6.20 -0.87 12.27
CA TRP A 117 -7.58 -0.66 11.85
C TRP A 117 -8.59 -1.32 12.82
N LYS A 118 -8.31 -2.52 13.31
CA LYS A 118 -9.16 -3.19 14.32
C LYS A 118 -9.28 -2.40 15.61
N ASN A 119 -8.24 -1.67 16.00
CA ASN A 119 -8.20 -0.91 17.26
C ASN A 119 -8.79 0.50 17.12
N SER A 120 -9.07 0.96 15.90
CA SER A 120 -9.73 2.24 15.60
C SER A 120 -11.22 2.00 15.36
N PRO A 121 -12.14 2.63 16.10
CA PRO A 121 -13.58 2.38 15.98
C PRO A 121 -14.11 2.53 14.55
N GLY A 122 -13.81 3.64 13.87
CA GLY A 122 -14.29 3.90 12.50
C GLY A 122 -13.71 2.93 11.46
N HIS A 123 -12.38 2.68 11.51
CA HIS A 123 -11.77 1.69 10.62
C HIS A 123 -12.32 0.27 10.86
N ARG A 124 -12.56 -0.10 12.13
CA ARG A 124 -13.14 -1.37 12.48
C ARG A 124 -14.57 -1.52 11.95
N GLU A 125 -15.37 -0.45 12.03
CA GLU A 125 -16.73 -0.42 11.49
C GLU A 125 -16.72 -0.67 9.98
N ASN A 126 -15.81 -0.01 9.23
CA ASN A 126 -15.62 -0.25 7.81
C ASN A 126 -15.28 -1.71 7.52
N MET A 127 -14.35 -2.32 8.27
CA MET A 127 -13.98 -3.74 8.09
C MET A 127 -15.13 -4.71 8.33
N LEU A 128 -16.13 -4.34 9.14
CA LEU A 128 -17.27 -5.18 9.52
C LEU A 128 -18.56 -4.85 8.77
N GLY A 129 -18.51 -3.92 7.83
CA GLY A 129 -19.67 -3.55 7.00
C GLY A 129 -20.14 -4.68 6.07
N ASN A 130 -21.32 -4.51 5.51
CA ASN A 130 -21.91 -5.45 4.56
C ASN A 130 -21.32 -5.23 3.17
N TYR A 131 -20.08 -5.70 2.96
CA TYR A 131 -19.36 -5.60 1.69
C TYR A 131 -19.08 -6.98 1.14
N LYS A 132 -18.94 -7.04 -0.19
CA LYS A 132 -18.57 -8.24 -0.94
C LYS A 132 -17.13 -8.13 -1.48
N TYR A 133 -16.78 -6.97 -2.04
CA TYR A 133 -15.50 -6.77 -2.71
C TYR A 133 -14.58 -5.85 -1.91
N THR A 134 -13.28 -6.04 -2.11
CA THR A 134 -12.25 -5.14 -1.61
C THR A 134 -11.19 -4.86 -2.66
N GLY A 135 -10.58 -3.68 -2.57
CA GLY A 135 -9.37 -3.33 -3.28
C GLY A 135 -8.33 -2.84 -2.29
N ILE A 136 -7.11 -3.34 -2.41
CA ILE A 136 -6.01 -3.02 -1.50
C ILE A 136 -4.85 -2.45 -2.31
N GLY A 137 -4.33 -1.31 -1.86
CA GLY A 137 -3.21 -0.65 -2.49
C GLY A 137 -2.16 -0.21 -1.49
N THR A 138 -0.89 -0.46 -1.80
CA THR A 138 0.24 -0.06 -0.97
C THR A 138 1.26 0.72 -1.77
N ALA A 139 1.91 1.72 -1.15
CA ALA A 139 2.99 2.48 -1.74
C ALA A 139 3.98 2.93 -0.66
N ALA A 140 5.25 3.04 -1.00
CA ALA A 140 6.27 3.58 -0.12
C ALA A 140 6.74 4.96 -0.60
N ASP A 141 7.03 5.85 0.34
CA ASP A 141 7.70 7.11 0.07
C ASP A 141 9.23 6.91 -0.11
N ALA A 142 9.93 7.99 -0.44
CA ALA A 142 11.39 7.97 -0.63
C ALA A 142 12.18 7.65 0.67
N LYS A 143 11.53 7.73 1.84
CA LYS A 143 12.11 7.40 3.15
C LYS A 143 11.81 5.98 3.60
N GLY A 144 11.01 5.23 2.79
CA GLY A 144 10.60 3.86 3.10
C GLY A 144 9.34 3.76 3.97
N SER A 145 8.65 4.87 4.27
CA SER A 145 7.37 4.81 4.96
C SER A 145 6.30 4.27 4.03
N VAL A 146 5.55 3.26 4.45
CA VAL A 146 4.53 2.62 3.65
C VAL A 146 3.16 3.25 3.93
N TYR A 147 2.42 3.51 2.86
CA TYR A 147 1.05 4.02 2.86
C TYR A 147 0.11 2.94 2.36
N TYR A 148 -1.05 2.85 2.96
CA TYR A 148 -2.05 1.80 2.75
C TYR A 148 -3.41 2.41 2.48
N THR A 149 -4.12 1.81 1.54
CA THR A 149 -5.54 2.09 1.27
C THR A 149 -6.25 0.75 1.10
N GLU A 150 -7.33 0.52 1.84
CA GLU A 150 -8.26 -0.59 1.63
C GLU A 150 -9.65 -0.02 1.34
N ILE A 151 -10.20 -0.34 0.17
CA ILE A 151 -11.54 0.04 -0.29
C ILE A 151 -12.46 -1.16 -0.08
N PHE A 152 -13.63 -0.92 0.52
CA PHE A 152 -14.68 -1.92 0.72
C PHE A 152 -15.88 -1.54 -0.16
N VAL A 153 -16.46 -2.51 -0.89
CA VAL A 153 -17.57 -2.26 -1.82
C VAL A 153 -18.68 -3.29 -1.64
N GLN A 154 -19.91 -2.76 -1.58
CA GLN A 154 -21.14 -3.54 -1.52
C GLN A 154 -21.76 -3.69 -2.91
#